data_0cfbabd87cc23f3dc5f5bed2068f224e
#
_entry.id   0cfbabd87cc23f3dc5f5bed2068f224e
#
_cell.length_a   1.000
_cell.length_b   1.000
_cell.length_c   1.000
_cell.angle_alpha   90.00
_cell.angle_beta   90.00
_cell.angle_gamma   90.00
#
_symmetry.space_group_name_H-M   'P 1'
#
loop_
_entity.id
_entity.type
_entity.pdbx_description
1 polymer ?
#
loop_
_entity_poly.entity_id
_entity_poly.type
_entity_poly.pdbx_seq_one_letter_code
_entity_poly.pdbx_strand_id
1 'polypeptide(L)'
;MAITTIRMRRARSAFTFSAESSSISVSAHQTPLRMTTQYWLVKSEPEAYAWADLVRDGRTAWTGVRNYAARIHLNAMQRGDRVMFYESVTTKAVVGIAEVTKPAFPDPTADDPGWVAVELKADTPLAHPVTLEQIKTDPSLAKMTLLRQGRLSVTPLTRAEFDRIVKLGA
;
A
#
# COMPACT_ATOMS: atom_id res chain seq x y z
N MET A 1 3.90 -21.96 10.83
CA MET A 1 2.96 -20.83 10.93
C MET A 1 3.06 -20.02 9.64
N ALA A 2 2.00 -20.06 8.85
CA ALA A 2 2.01 -19.51 7.49
C ALA A 2 2.02 -17.98 7.51
N ILE A 3 3.09 -17.38 7.01
CA ILE A 3 3.11 -15.98 6.59
C ILE A 3 2.25 -15.93 5.34
N THR A 4 1.19 -15.12 5.35
CA THR A 4 0.32 -14.96 4.18
C THR A 4 1.13 -14.31 3.07
N THR A 5 1.60 -15.15 2.16
CA THR A 5 2.32 -14.71 0.96
C THR A 5 1.35 -13.97 0.06
N ILE A 6 1.60 -12.70 -0.18
CA ILE A 6 0.88 -11.91 -1.17
C ILE A 6 1.30 -12.42 -2.56
N ARG A 7 0.49 -13.28 -3.13
CA ARG A 7 0.72 -13.80 -4.48
C ARG A 7 0.04 -12.90 -5.50
N MET A 8 0.75 -11.87 -5.96
CA MET A 8 0.27 -11.03 -7.06
C MET A 8 0.35 -11.82 -8.37
N ARG A 9 -0.81 -12.15 -8.93
CA ARG A 9 -0.87 -12.70 -10.30
C ARG A 9 -0.90 -11.55 -11.29
N ARG A 10 -0.02 -11.61 -12.30
CA ARG A 10 -0.04 -10.72 -13.46
C ARG A 10 -1.40 -10.78 -14.14
N ALA A 11 -2.18 -9.73 -14.07
CA ALA A 11 -3.37 -9.57 -14.90
C ALA A 11 -2.94 -8.98 -16.24
N ARG A 12 -3.00 -9.78 -17.30
CA ARG A 12 -2.96 -9.25 -18.66
C ARG A 12 -4.36 -8.70 -18.96
N SER A 13 -4.47 -7.41 -19.03
CA SER A 13 -5.71 -6.72 -19.39
C SER A 13 -5.80 -6.61 -20.91
N ALA A 14 -6.71 -7.40 -21.48
CA ALA A 14 -7.28 -7.09 -22.79
C ALA A 14 -8.68 -6.52 -22.54
N PHE A 15 -8.83 -5.20 -22.64
CA PHE A 15 -10.13 -4.55 -22.60
C PHE A 15 -10.61 -4.25 -24.00
N THR A 16 -11.64 -4.97 -24.44
CA THR A 16 -12.50 -4.54 -25.53
C THR A 16 -13.62 -3.68 -24.95
N PHE A 17 -13.71 -2.47 -25.45
CA PHE A 17 -14.73 -1.49 -25.08
C PHE A 17 -16.02 -1.79 -25.84
N SER A 18 -17.12 -2.03 -25.14
CA SER A 18 -18.48 -1.99 -25.69
C SER A 18 -19.27 -0.98 -24.87
N ALA A 19 -19.71 0.07 -25.54
CA ALA A 19 -20.54 1.10 -24.96
C ALA A 19 -21.99 0.64 -24.96
N GLU A 20 -22.60 0.54 -23.77
CA GLU A 20 -24.05 0.59 -23.63
C GLU A 20 -24.44 1.58 -22.54
N SER A 21 -25.20 2.54 -23.01
CA SER A 21 -25.82 3.61 -22.25
C SER A 21 -26.98 3.07 -21.44
N SER A 22 -26.85 3.08 -20.12
CA SER A 22 -28.01 2.97 -19.22
C SER A 22 -27.78 3.88 -18.01
N SER A 23 -28.55 4.94 -17.97
CA SER A 23 -28.60 5.88 -16.84
C SER A 23 -29.21 5.19 -15.62
N ILE A 24 -28.35 4.76 -14.70
CA ILE A 24 -28.75 4.39 -13.35
C ILE A 24 -28.25 5.49 -12.43
N SER A 25 -29.20 6.23 -11.86
CA SER A 25 -28.94 7.20 -10.78
C SER A 25 -28.47 6.41 -9.56
N VAL A 26 -27.16 6.28 -9.39
CA VAL A 26 -26.57 5.76 -8.17
C VAL A 26 -26.35 6.93 -7.24
N SER A 27 -27.14 6.97 -6.16
CA SER A 27 -26.86 7.85 -5.02
C SER A 27 -25.45 7.52 -4.50
N ALA A 28 -24.49 8.32 -4.93
CA ALA A 28 -23.12 8.22 -4.45
C ALA A 28 -23.09 8.62 -2.98
N HIS A 29 -22.95 7.67 -2.08
CA HIS A 29 -22.42 7.94 -0.74
C HIS A 29 -20.99 8.43 -0.94
N GLN A 30 -20.86 9.73 -1.16
CA GLN A 30 -19.56 10.38 -1.17
C GLN A 30 -19.06 10.38 0.27
N THR A 31 -18.12 9.48 0.56
CA THR A 31 -17.28 9.60 1.75
C THR A 31 -16.65 10.99 1.69
N PRO A 32 -16.80 11.84 2.71
CA PRO A 32 -16.24 13.18 2.68
C PRO A 32 -14.74 13.09 2.45
N LEU A 33 -14.26 13.79 1.43
CA LEU A 33 -12.82 13.89 1.13
C LEU A 33 -12.15 14.52 2.36
N ARG A 34 -11.25 13.77 2.99
CA ARG A 34 -10.41 14.34 4.05
C ARG A 34 -9.56 15.45 3.46
N MET A 35 -9.49 16.57 4.16
CA MET A 35 -8.66 17.71 3.79
C MET A 35 -7.16 17.48 4.09
N THR A 36 -6.81 16.39 4.78
CA THR A 36 -5.45 16.09 5.22
C THR A 36 -4.96 14.76 4.67
N THR A 37 -3.78 14.78 4.03
CA THR A 37 -3.06 13.58 3.60
C THR A 37 -2.74 12.69 4.79
N GLN A 38 -3.00 11.41 4.66
CA GLN A 38 -2.59 10.39 5.61
C GLN A 38 -1.38 9.63 5.08
N TYR A 39 -0.70 8.95 5.99
CA TYR A 39 0.54 8.25 5.72
C TYR A 39 0.42 6.79 6.11
N TRP A 40 0.92 5.92 5.24
CA TRP A 40 0.80 4.48 5.37
C TRP A 40 2.12 3.80 5.04
N LEU A 41 2.25 2.55 5.47
CA LEU A 41 3.32 1.67 5.05
C LEU A 41 2.69 0.36 4.58
N VAL A 42 3.11 -0.11 3.41
CA VAL A 42 2.75 -1.43 2.88
C VAL A 42 3.98 -2.29 2.78
N LYS A 43 3.83 -3.58 3.07
CA LYS A 43 4.89 -4.57 2.97
C LYS A 43 4.68 -5.47 1.77
N SER A 44 5.74 -5.69 1.02
CA SER A 44 5.81 -6.68 -0.04
C SER A 44 7.05 -7.55 0.09
N GLU A 45 6.95 -8.79 -0.32
CA GLU A 45 8.12 -9.65 -0.49
C GLU A 45 8.71 -9.38 -1.89
N PRO A 46 10.02 -9.05 -2.01
CA PRO A 46 10.63 -8.69 -3.29
C PRO A 46 10.47 -9.76 -4.37
N GLU A 47 10.48 -11.03 -3.99
CA GLU A 47 10.28 -12.16 -4.90
C GLU A 47 8.85 -12.24 -5.45
N ALA A 48 7.88 -11.70 -4.72
CA ALA A 48 6.49 -11.63 -5.15
C ALA A 48 6.20 -10.36 -5.94
N TYR A 49 6.60 -9.21 -5.40
CA TYR A 49 6.44 -7.90 -6.04
C TYR A 49 7.41 -6.88 -5.43
N ALA A 50 8.45 -6.53 -6.15
CA ALA A 50 9.47 -5.58 -5.72
C ALA A 50 9.08 -4.12 -6.04
N TRP A 51 9.77 -3.17 -5.42
CA TRP A 51 9.67 -1.75 -5.77
C TRP A 51 9.97 -1.50 -7.25
N ALA A 52 10.97 -2.19 -7.79
CA ALA A 52 11.31 -2.12 -9.21
C ALA A 52 10.15 -2.54 -10.12
N ASP A 53 9.32 -3.50 -9.69
CA ASP A 53 8.13 -3.90 -10.42
C ASP A 53 7.09 -2.79 -10.42
N LEU A 54 6.87 -2.13 -9.29
CA LEU A 54 5.95 -0.98 -9.21
C LEU A 54 6.42 0.19 -10.08
N VAL A 55 7.72 0.48 -10.09
CA VAL A 55 8.31 1.52 -10.95
C VAL A 55 8.10 1.19 -12.43
N ARG A 56 8.38 -0.06 -12.82
CA ARG A 56 8.19 -0.54 -14.20
C ARG A 56 6.71 -0.47 -14.62
N ASP A 57 5.80 -0.91 -13.75
CA ASP A 57 4.36 -0.97 -14.04
C ASP A 57 3.70 0.41 -13.92
N GLY A 58 4.36 1.35 -13.23
CA GLY A 58 3.89 2.70 -12.95
C GLY A 58 2.81 2.75 -11.86
N ARG A 59 1.86 1.85 -11.90
CA ARG A 59 0.79 1.67 -10.89
C ARG A 59 0.37 0.21 -10.81
N THR A 60 -0.19 -0.16 -9.66
CA THR A 60 -0.71 -1.52 -9.45
C THR A 60 -1.91 -1.53 -8.52
N ALA A 61 -2.81 -2.48 -8.70
CA ALA A 61 -3.82 -2.82 -7.71
C ALA A 61 -3.15 -3.62 -6.58
N TRP A 62 -3.20 -3.10 -5.36
CA TRP A 62 -2.64 -3.75 -4.18
C TRP A 62 -3.59 -4.82 -3.66
N THR A 63 -3.53 -5.98 -4.29
CA THR A 63 -4.43 -7.12 -4.06
C THR A 63 -3.83 -8.14 -3.09
N GLY A 64 -4.62 -9.15 -2.74
CA GLY A 64 -4.12 -10.30 -1.98
C GLY A 64 -4.01 -10.09 -0.46
N VAL A 65 -4.45 -8.96 0.06
CA VAL A 65 -4.46 -8.71 1.52
C VAL A 65 -5.60 -9.50 2.14
N ARG A 66 -5.28 -10.41 3.06
CA ARG A 66 -6.23 -11.33 3.73
C ARG A 66 -6.15 -11.25 5.27
N ASN A 67 -5.85 -10.06 5.77
CA ASN A 67 -5.82 -9.74 7.19
C ASN A 67 -6.87 -8.67 7.49
N TYR A 68 -7.73 -8.91 8.49
CA TYR A 68 -8.83 -8.00 8.84
C TYR A 68 -8.35 -6.62 9.29
N ALA A 69 -7.27 -6.55 10.08
CA ALA A 69 -6.71 -5.27 10.51
C ALA A 69 -6.12 -4.49 9.32
N ALA A 70 -5.40 -5.17 8.43
CA ALA A 70 -4.88 -4.56 7.20
C ALA A 70 -6.02 -4.07 6.28
N ARG A 71 -7.13 -4.81 6.21
CA ARG A 71 -8.32 -4.39 5.45
C ARG A 71 -8.92 -3.09 5.99
N ILE A 72 -8.97 -2.92 7.31
CA ILE A 72 -9.43 -1.66 7.92
C ILE A 72 -8.58 -0.50 7.43
N HIS A 73 -7.26 -0.67 7.39
CA HIS A 73 -6.34 0.37 6.90
C HIS A 73 -6.53 0.64 5.41
N LEU A 74 -6.67 -0.40 4.57
CA LEU A 74 -6.96 -0.23 3.14
C LEU A 74 -8.26 0.56 2.91
N ASN A 75 -9.32 0.24 3.67
CA ASN A 75 -10.60 0.97 3.58
C ASN A 75 -10.48 2.44 4.01
N ALA A 76 -9.52 2.78 4.86
CA ALA A 76 -9.28 4.14 5.33
C ALA A 76 -8.44 4.98 4.37
N MET A 77 -7.73 4.35 3.44
CA MET A 77 -6.89 5.04 2.44
C MET A 77 -7.74 5.86 1.48
N GLN A 78 -7.27 7.06 1.17
CA GLN A 78 -7.89 7.97 0.20
C GLN A 78 -6.90 8.38 -0.87
N ARG A 79 -7.42 8.80 -2.01
CA ARG A 79 -6.60 9.33 -3.09
C ARG A 79 -5.73 10.49 -2.59
N GLY A 80 -4.44 10.45 -2.93
CA GLY A 80 -3.45 11.43 -2.49
C GLY A 80 -2.75 11.07 -1.18
N ASP A 81 -3.16 10.01 -0.50
CA ASP A 81 -2.42 9.51 0.66
C ASP A 81 -1.04 8.98 0.24
N ARG A 82 -0.06 9.15 1.13
CA ARG A 82 1.33 8.76 0.89
C ARG A 82 1.62 7.40 1.51
N VAL A 83 2.33 6.56 0.79
CA VAL A 83 2.57 5.18 1.18
C VAL A 83 4.06 4.84 1.09
N MET A 84 4.66 4.47 2.23
CA MET A 84 6.00 3.89 2.24
C MET A 84 5.94 2.45 1.74
N PHE A 85 6.79 2.13 0.76
CA PHE A 85 6.94 0.79 0.24
C PHE A 85 8.08 0.08 0.96
N TYR A 86 7.73 -0.92 1.77
CA TYR A 86 8.68 -1.72 2.54
C TYR A 86 8.85 -3.09 1.91
N GLU A 87 10.06 -3.43 1.54
CA GLU A 87 10.43 -4.78 1.11
C GLU A 87 10.81 -5.62 2.32
N SER A 88 10.05 -6.68 2.55
CA SER A 88 10.24 -7.62 3.66
C SER A 88 11.15 -8.79 3.30
N VAL A 89 11.34 -9.69 4.25
CA VAL A 89 12.08 -10.97 4.13
C VAL A 89 13.58 -10.77 3.84
N THR A 90 13.96 -10.44 2.62
CA THR A 90 15.38 -10.32 2.20
C THR A 90 15.90 -8.90 2.38
N THR A 91 15.26 -7.91 1.81
CA THR A 91 15.72 -6.51 1.84
C THR A 91 15.54 -5.86 3.22
N LYS A 92 14.40 -6.06 3.87
CA LYS A 92 14.04 -5.49 5.18
C LYS A 92 14.29 -3.99 5.27
N ALA A 93 13.78 -3.25 4.30
CA ALA A 93 13.96 -1.79 4.21
C ALA A 93 12.79 -1.10 3.52
N VAL A 94 12.57 0.17 3.86
CA VAL A 94 11.78 1.09 3.06
C VAL A 94 12.59 1.54 1.87
N VAL A 95 12.08 1.34 0.66
CA VAL A 95 12.83 1.56 -0.60
C VAL A 95 12.25 2.68 -1.46
N GLY A 96 10.99 3.06 -1.22
CA GLY A 96 10.35 4.09 -2.02
C GLY A 96 9.05 4.60 -1.43
N ILE A 97 8.52 5.60 -2.07
CA ILE A 97 7.25 6.26 -1.72
C ILE A 97 6.29 6.10 -2.89
N ALA A 98 5.10 5.60 -2.59
CA ALA A 98 3.99 5.51 -3.51
C ALA A 98 2.87 6.47 -3.09
N GLU A 99 1.90 6.65 -3.97
CA GLU A 99 0.69 7.44 -3.74
C GLU A 99 -0.54 6.57 -4.01
N VAL A 100 -1.57 6.73 -3.18
CA VAL A 100 -2.88 6.12 -3.43
C VAL A 100 -3.57 6.88 -4.56
N THR A 101 -3.82 6.23 -5.67
CA THR A 101 -4.51 6.82 -6.83
C THR A 101 -5.98 6.41 -6.92
N LYS A 102 -6.34 5.28 -6.32
CA LYS A 102 -7.73 4.82 -6.21
C LYS A 102 -7.97 4.26 -4.82
N PRO A 103 -8.99 4.76 -4.10
CA PRO A 103 -9.36 4.25 -2.79
C PRO A 103 -9.92 2.82 -2.89
N ALA A 104 -10.22 2.20 -1.75
CA ALA A 104 -10.63 0.81 -1.66
C ALA A 104 -11.74 0.43 -2.65
N PHE A 105 -11.50 -0.65 -3.36
CA PHE A 105 -12.45 -1.31 -4.26
C PHE A 105 -12.40 -2.82 -4.00
N PRO A 106 -13.42 -3.60 -4.43
CA PRO A 106 -13.42 -5.04 -4.25
C PRO A 106 -12.17 -5.68 -4.85
N ASP A 107 -11.49 -6.51 -4.07
CA ASP A 107 -10.30 -7.23 -4.54
C ASP A 107 -10.70 -8.31 -5.56
N PRO A 108 -10.29 -8.20 -6.83
CA PRO A 108 -10.66 -9.16 -7.87
C PRO A 108 -10.00 -10.54 -7.70
N THR A 109 -9.04 -10.67 -6.78
CA THR A 109 -8.34 -11.92 -6.50
C THR A 109 -8.95 -12.69 -5.32
N ALA A 110 -9.98 -12.13 -4.68
CA ALA A 110 -10.65 -12.75 -3.56
C ALA A 110 -11.85 -13.57 -3.99
N ASP A 111 -11.95 -14.78 -3.44
CA ASP A 111 -13.11 -15.65 -3.63
C ASP A 111 -14.29 -15.19 -2.75
N ASP A 112 -13.99 -14.73 -1.53
CA ASP A 112 -14.99 -14.22 -0.61
C ASP A 112 -15.21 -12.70 -0.78
N PRO A 113 -16.46 -12.22 -0.64
CA PRO A 113 -16.76 -10.80 -0.67
C PRO A 113 -16.21 -10.08 0.56
N GLY A 114 -16.00 -8.77 0.42
CA GLY A 114 -15.58 -7.89 1.50
C GLY A 114 -14.07 -7.70 1.62
N TRP A 115 -13.25 -8.43 0.87
CA TRP A 115 -11.84 -8.12 0.70
C TRP A 115 -11.66 -6.98 -0.31
N VAL A 116 -10.74 -6.08 -0.01
CA VAL A 116 -10.54 -4.87 -0.79
C VAL A 116 -9.08 -4.71 -1.22
N ALA A 117 -8.91 -3.98 -2.31
CA ALA A 117 -7.64 -3.50 -2.81
C ALA A 117 -7.67 -1.99 -2.95
N VAL A 118 -6.51 -1.37 -3.02
CA VAL A 118 -6.32 0.03 -3.41
C VAL A 118 -5.41 0.07 -4.63
N GLU A 119 -5.41 1.16 -5.39
CA GLU A 119 -4.41 1.36 -6.43
C GLU A 119 -3.29 2.24 -5.91
N LEU A 120 -2.06 1.77 -6.07
CA LEU A 120 -0.83 2.48 -5.73
C LEU A 120 -0.06 2.84 -6.99
N LYS A 121 0.47 4.05 -7.03
CA LYS A 121 1.36 4.55 -8.07
C LYS A 121 2.73 4.80 -7.47
N ALA A 122 3.79 4.37 -8.16
CA ALA A 122 5.15 4.75 -7.79
C ALA A 122 5.31 6.28 -7.90
N ASP A 123 5.86 6.88 -6.86
CA ASP A 123 6.09 8.33 -6.82
C ASP A 123 7.58 8.65 -6.78
N THR A 124 8.24 8.33 -5.68
CA THR A 124 9.65 8.70 -5.48
C THR A 124 10.43 7.52 -4.87
N PRO A 125 11.51 7.05 -5.50
CA PRO A 125 12.43 6.14 -4.83
C PRO A 125 13.17 6.87 -3.71
N LEU A 126 13.53 6.19 -2.63
CA LEU A 126 14.49 6.73 -1.67
C LEU A 126 15.89 6.65 -2.26
N ALA A 127 16.71 7.68 -2.04
CA ALA A 127 18.11 7.68 -2.49
C ALA A 127 18.90 6.55 -1.81
N HIS A 128 18.59 6.31 -0.52
CA HIS A 128 19.12 5.20 0.26
C HIS A 128 17.98 4.43 0.91
N PRO A 129 17.95 3.09 0.80
CA PRO A 129 16.98 2.28 1.54
C PRO A 129 17.13 2.50 3.05
N VAL A 130 16.00 2.71 3.73
CA VAL A 130 15.98 2.84 5.20
C VAL A 130 15.72 1.48 5.80
N THR A 131 16.75 0.87 6.37
CA THR A 131 16.70 -0.49 6.87
C THR A 131 15.88 -0.62 8.16
N LEU A 132 15.37 -1.81 8.41
CA LEU A 132 14.68 -2.14 9.66
C LEU A 132 15.56 -1.87 10.89
N GLU A 133 16.86 -2.12 10.79
CA GLU A 133 17.82 -1.85 11.87
C GLU A 133 17.93 -0.35 12.16
N GLN A 134 18.01 0.49 11.13
CA GLN A 134 17.98 1.94 11.30
C GLN A 134 16.69 2.41 11.97
N ILE A 135 15.55 1.84 11.58
CA ILE A 135 14.24 2.15 12.17
C ILE A 135 14.21 1.74 13.66
N LYS A 136 14.72 0.55 14.00
CA LYS A 136 14.75 0.05 15.38
C LYS A 136 15.64 0.89 16.30
N THR A 137 16.72 1.43 15.77
CA THR A 137 17.71 2.21 16.55
C THR A 137 17.36 3.69 16.67
N ASP A 138 16.38 4.17 15.87
CA ASP A 138 15.94 5.56 15.90
C ASP A 138 14.87 5.77 16.99
N PRO A 139 15.15 6.57 18.03
CA PRO A 139 14.20 6.81 19.13
C PRO A 139 12.88 7.44 18.66
N SER A 140 12.91 8.24 17.59
CA SER A 140 11.71 8.89 17.04
C SER A 140 10.78 7.91 16.30
N LEU A 141 11.28 6.74 15.94
CA LEU A 141 10.54 5.68 15.24
C LEU A 141 10.18 4.48 16.16
N ALA A 142 10.53 4.54 17.44
CA ALA A 142 10.34 3.44 18.38
C ALA A 142 8.88 2.99 18.56
N LYS A 143 7.93 3.87 18.29
CA LYS A 143 6.49 3.58 18.41
C LYS A 143 5.82 3.17 17.11
N MET A 144 6.57 3.04 16.01
CA MET A 144 6.00 2.63 14.72
C MET A 144 5.26 1.31 14.83
N THR A 145 4.09 1.25 14.19
CA THR A 145 3.29 0.02 14.11
C THR A 145 4.06 -1.12 13.44
N LEU A 146 4.94 -0.81 12.49
CA LEU A 146 5.86 -1.77 11.88
C LEU A 146 6.64 -2.60 12.91
N LEU A 147 7.13 -1.96 13.98
CA LEU A 147 7.91 -2.63 15.03
C LEU A 147 7.02 -3.39 16.02
N ARG A 148 5.83 -2.88 16.30
CA ARG A 148 4.90 -3.43 17.29
C ARG A 148 4.06 -4.57 16.74
N GLN A 149 3.74 -4.54 15.45
CA GLN A 149 2.89 -5.49 14.75
C GLN A 149 3.58 -5.99 13.47
N GLY A 150 4.69 -6.69 13.67
CA GLY A 150 5.56 -7.12 12.56
C GLY A 150 4.90 -7.97 11.48
N ARG A 151 3.75 -8.59 11.76
CA ARG A 151 3.00 -9.43 10.81
C ARG A 151 1.94 -8.67 10.02
N LEU A 152 1.66 -7.42 10.38
CA LEU A 152 0.66 -6.61 9.71
C LEU A 152 1.25 -6.03 8.41
N SER A 153 0.63 -6.33 7.28
CA SER A 153 1.14 -5.97 5.95
C SER A 153 0.79 -4.54 5.52
N VAL A 154 -0.16 -3.91 6.18
CA VAL A 154 -0.57 -2.52 5.93
C VAL A 154 -0.71 -1.83 7.27
N THR A 155 0.08 -0.78 7.50
CA THR A 155 0.11 -0.08 8.78
C THR A 155 0.00 1.44 8.59
N PRO A 156 -0.63 2.15 9.53
CA PRO A 156 -0.62 3.60 9.52
C PRO A 156 0.75 4.15 9.97
N LEU A 157 1.08 5.33 9.48
CA LEU A 157 2.21 6.12 9.94
C LEU A 157 1.71 7.48 10.43
N THR A 158 2.37 8.03 11.43
CA THR A 158 2.24 9.45 11.72
C THR A 158 3.03 10.26 10.68
N ARG A 159 2.67 11.53 10.49
CA ARG A 159 3.44 12.43 9.63
C ARG A 159 4.91 12.52 10.08
N ALA A 160 5.14 12.61 11.39
CA ALA A 160 6.48 12.69 11.94
C ALA A 160 7.33 11.44 11.61
N GLU A 161 6.74 10.23 11.70
CA GLU A 161 7.39 8.99 11.30
C GLU A 161 7.70 8.98 9.80
N PHE A 162 6.76 9.39 8.97
CA PHE A 162 6.95 9.49 7.53
C PHE A 162 8.09 10.46 7.18
N ASP A 163 8.04 11.69 7.70
CA ASP A 163 9.06 12.71 7.45
C ASP A 163 10.45 12.26 7.93
N ARG A 164 10.51 11.55 9.06
CA ARG A 164 11.77 11.00 9.58
C ARG A 164 12.37 9.96 8.64
N ILE A 165 11.56 9.04 8.13
CA ILE A 165 12.02 8.02 7.17
C ILE A 165 12.51 8.68 5.87
N VAL A 166 11.79 9.67 5.35
CA VAL A 166 12.22 10.44 4.18
C VAL A 166 13.59 11.06 4.42
N LYS A 167 13.81 11.67 5.59
CA LYS A 167 15.10 12.28 5.96
C LYS A 167 16.23 11.25 6.07
N LEU A 168 15.94 10.06 6.56
CA LEU A 168 16.95 8.97 6.65
C LEU A 168 17.31 8.39 5.28
N GLY A 169 16.37 8.43 4.33
CA GLY A 169 16.55 7.90 2.99
C GLY A 169 16.95 8.94 1.92
N ALA A 170 17.23 10.17 2.34
CA ALA A 170 17.61 11.26 1.45
C ALA A 170 19.09 11.19 1.02
#